data_6aba256c3b48fd88acf19dec316b67b2
#
_entry.id   6aba256c3b48fd88acf19dec316b67b2
#
_cell.length_a   1.000
_cell.length_b   1.000
_cell.length_c   1.000
_cell.angle_alpha   90.00
_cell.angle_beta   90.00
_cell.angle_gamma   90.00
#
_symmetry.space_group_name_H-M   'P 1'
#
loop_
_entity.id
_entity.type
_entity.pdbx_description
1 polymer ?
#
loop_
_entity_poly.entity_id
_entity_poly.type
_entity_poly.pdbx_seq_one_letter_code
_entity_poly.pdbx_strand_id
1 'polypeptide(L)'
;PHDLGWAEHFMPHGRAPFAGETLVAGDGRSYHLRRDHDELWVDISGVGAKRIAMMTGSHHMQAFWLPGDRGNAQIEFPFTYLFDDRRWVSRRDVFLVGREYSKDPSMWNRICIECHVTGGQPRFDPRTLVPDRRVAELGIACEAGHGPAAQHVAANASPFWREALHQSGAADATIVNPARLASRRAAEVCGQCHGIGCPPDGWMQDGIRFRPGQALGASKPILELS
;
A
#
# COMPACT_ATOMS: atom_id res chain seq x y z
N PRO A 1 9.04 8.92 14.62
CA PRO A 1 9.85 7.75 14.24
C PRO A 1 9.05 6.69 13.49
N HIS A 2 7.71 6.75 13.46
CA HIS A 2 6.84 5.75 12.81
C HIS A 2 6.44 6.09 11.37
N ASP A 3 6.88 7.22 10.84
CA ASP A 3 6.54 7.68 9.49
C ASP A 3 7.46 7.14 8.38
N LEU A 4 8.47 6.35 8.75
CA LEU A 4 9.25 5.56 7.80
C LEU A 4 8.48 4.28 7.48
N GLY A 5 7.30 4.45 6.93
CA GLY A 5 6.46 3.35 6.56
C GLY A 5 7.07 2.55 5.43
N TRP A 6 7.72 1.49 5.77
CA TRP A 6 7.97 0.39 4.88
C TRP A 6 6.61 -0.21 4.56
N ALA A 7 6.02 0.14 3.44
CA ALA A 7 4.70 -0.37 3.05
C ALA A 7 4.70 -1.90 2.86
N GLU A 8 5.87 -2.54 2.88
CA GLU A 8 6.02 -3.98 2.88
C GLU A 8 7.27 -4.36 3.68
N HIS A 9 7.07 -4.93 4.85
CA HIS A 9 8.10 -5.14 5.87
C HIS A 9 8.97 -6.38 5.67
N PHE A 10 8.75 -7.18 4.63
CA PHE A 10 9.54 -8.38 4.35
C PHE A 10 10.36 -8.22 3.07
N MET A 11 11.63 -7.91 3.22
CA MET A 11 12.61 -7.82 2.16
C MET A 11 13.70 -8.89 2.29
N PRO A 12 13.47 -10.13 1.85
CA PRO A 12 14.55 -11.10 1.82
C PRO A 12 15.59 -10.83 0.71
N HIS A 13 15.27 -10.04 -0.31
CA HIS A 13 16.06 -9.99 -1.55
C HIS A 13 16.43 -8.58 -2.02
N GLY A 14 17.04 -7.80 -1.15
CA GLY A 14 17.74 -6.61 -1.59
C GLY A 14 16.87 -5.36 -1.73
N ARG A 15 17.37 -4.29 -1.19
CA ARG A 15 16.84 -2.94 -1.39
C ARG A 15 17.41 -2.40 -2.70
N ALA A 16 16.63 -1.57 -3.40
CA ALA A 16 17.15 -0.80 -4.52
C ALA A 16 18.43 -0.04 -4.09
N PRO A 17 19.44 0.03 -4.95
CA PRO A 17 20.66 0.71 -4.63
C PRO A 17 20.41 2.23 -4.51
N PHE A 18 21.00 2.84 -3.50
CA PHE A 18 21.12 4.28 -3.30
C PHE A 18 22.60 4.54 -3.02
N ALA A 19 23.45 4.24 -4.01
CA ALA A 19 24.89 4.16 -3.88
C ALA A 19 25.61 5.27 -4.66
N GLY A 20 24.92 6.37 -4.96
CA GLY A 20 25.47 7.51 -5.69
C GLY A 20 25.05 7.58 -7.17
N GLU A 21 24.07 6.80 -7.58
CA GLU A 21 23.54 6.87 -8.95
C GLU A 21 22.89 8.22 -9.20
N THR A 22 23.02 8.71 -10.43
CA THR A 22 22.30 9.88 -10.91
C THR A 22 21.36 9.48 -12.04
N LEU A 23 20.08 9.70 -11.82
CA LEU A 23 19.01 9.42 -12.77
C LEU A 23 18.55 10.72 -13.41
N VAL A 24 18.20 10.68 -14.69
CA VAL A 24 17.68 11.87 -15.41
C VAL A 24 16.27 11.55 -15.89
N ALA A 25 15.31 12.36 -15.46
CA ALA A 25 13.93 12.24 -15.88
C ALA A 25 13.69 12.86 -17.26
N GLY A 26 12.57 12.52 -17.88
CA GLY A 26 12.21 13.02 -19.22
C GLY A 26 12.00 14.53 -19.30
N ASP A 27 11.86 15.21 -18.17
CA ASP A 27 11.79 16.69 -18.06
C ASP A 27 13.17 17.35 -17.91
N GLY A 28 14.25 16.54 -17.94
CA GLY A 28 15.63 17.01 -17.81
C GLY A 28 16.12 17.16 -16.38
N ARG A 29 15.29 16.94 -15.35
CA ARG A 29 15.73 16.99 -13.96
C ARG A 29 16.62 15.80 -13.64
N SER A 30 17.69 16.05 -12.88
CA SER A 30 18.55 15.03 -12.34
C SER A 30 18.23 14.73 -10.89
N TYR A 31 18.36 13.47 -10.52
CA TYR A 31 18.08 12.92 -9.21
C TYR A 31 19.29 12.11 -8.77
N HIS A 32 20.07 12.65 -7.83
CA HIS A 32 21.23 11.95 -7.28
C HIS A 32 20.82 11.18 -6.03
N LEU A 33 20.98 9.85 -6.08
CA LEU A 33 20.55 8.94 -5.02
C LEU A 33 21.68 8.71 -4.03
N ARG A 34 21.41 8.86 -2.76
CA ARG A 34 22.39 8.57 -1.71
C ARG A 34 21.75 7.93 -0.49
N ARG A 35 22.54 7.19 0.23
CA ARG A 35 22.18 6.64 1.54
C ARG A 35 22.96 7.40 2.61
N ASP A 36 22.25 7.75 3.68
CA ASP A 36 22.83 8.30 4.88
C ASP A 36 22.36 7.43 6.05
N HIS A 37 23.25 6.61 6.59
CA HIS A 37 22.93 5.57 7.56
C HIS A 37 21.79 4.67 7.06
N ASP A 38 20.64 4.66 7.74
CA ASP A 38 19.45 3.89 7.36
C ASP A 38 18.45 4.69 6.50
N GLU A 39 18.76 5.94 6.22
CA GLU A 39 17.88 6.82 5.44
C GLU A 39 18.28 6.84 3.96
N LEU A 40 17.26 6.91 3.11
CA LEU A 40 17.41 7.08 1.67
C LEU A 40 17.10 8.53 1.30
N TRP A 41 18.01 9.14 0.56
CA TRP A 41 17.93 10.54 0.17
C TRP A 41 18.06 10.69 -1.34
N VAL A 42 17.46 11.73 -1.87
CA VAL A 42 17.61 12.14 -3.27
C VAL A 42 17.88 13.64 -3.33
N ASP A 43 18.96 14.02 -3.99
CA ASP A 43 19.27 15.42 -4.30
C ASP A 43 18.70 15.71 -5.70
N ILE A 44 17.72 16.61 -5.77
CA ILE A 44 16.95 16.91 -6.97
C ILE A 44 17.43 18.25 -7.52
N SER A 45 17.86 18.28 -8.79
CA SER A 45 18.31 19.51 -9.43
C SER A 45 17.23 20.61 -9.40
N GLY A 46 17.60 21.78 -8.94
CA GLY A 46 16.70 22.94 -8.81
C GLY A 46 15.71 22.88 -7.63
N VAL A 47 15.72 21.81 -6.82
CA VAL A 47 14.82 21.63 -5.67
C VAL A 47 15.59 21.44 -4.37
N GLY A 48 16.68 20.66 -4.37
CA GLY A 48 17.47 20.31 -3.20
C GLY A 48 17.23 18.89 -2.71
N ALA A 49 17.76 18.58 -1.52
CA ALA A 49 17.69 17.26 -0.91
C ALA A 49 16.28 16.95 -0.37
N LYS A 50 15.77 15.78 -0.70
CA LYS A 50 14.55 15.23 -0.12
C LYS A 50 14.82 13.81 0.38
N ARG A 51 14.28 13.48 1.55
CA ARG A 51 14.32 12.12 2.09
C ARG A 51 13.22 11.29 1.45
N ILE A 52 13.50 10.04 1.12
CA ILE A 52 12.46 9.08 0.75
C ILE A 52 11.60 8.82 2.00
N ALA A 53 10.34 9.12 1.90
CA ALA A 53 9.41 9.00 3.00
C ALA A 53 8.83 7.59 3.11
N MET A 54 8.67 6.90 1.97
CA MET A 54 8.01 5.62 1.92
C MET A 54 8.41 4.84 0.67
N MET A 55 8.28 3.51 0.73
CA MET A 55 8.49 2.60 -0.40
C MET A 55 7.28 1.68 -0.56
N THR A 56 7.06 1.23 -1.78
CA THR A 56 6.02 0.25 -2.11
C THR A 56 6.62 -0.79 -3.06
N GLY A 57 6.37 -2.07 -2.77
CA GLY A 57 6.88 -3.18 -3.56
C GLY A 57 8.17 -3.79 -3.02
N SER A 58 8.27 -5.12 -3.09
CA SER A 58 9.35 -5.89 -2.47
C SER A 58 9.84 -7.08 -3.27
N HIS A 59 9.11 -7.54 -4.30
CA HIS A 59 9.42 -8.78 -5.01
C HIS A 59 9.98 -8.54 -6.42
N HIS A 60 9.24 -7.82 -7.26
CA HIS A 60 9.62 -7.59 -8.65
C HIS A 60 10.15 -6.18 -8.89
N MET A 61 9.57 -5.21 -8.17
CA MET A 61 9.93 -3.81 -8.30
C MET A 61 9.73 -3.07 -6.98
N GLN A 62 10.38 -1.91 -6.88
CA GLN A 62 10.23 -1.00 -5.74
C GLN A 62 10.00 0.42 -6.23
N ALA A 63 8.87 0.98 -5.85
CA ALA A 63 8.51 2.37 -6.07
C ALA A 63 8.78 3.19 -4.81
N PHE A 64 9.11 4.48 -4.99
CA PHE A 64 9.51 5.37 -3.92
C PHE A 64 8.62 6.60 -3.86
N TRP A 65 8.48 7.15 -2.67
CA TRP A 65 7.60 8.27 -2.40
C TRP A 65 8.33 9.34 -1.62
N LEU A 66 8.15 10.58 -2.06
CA LEU A 66 8.70 11.78 -1.44
C LEU A 66 7.63 12.45 -0.57
N PRO A 67 8.02 13.14 0.49
CA PRO A 67 7.07 13.94 1.25
C PRO A 67 6.56 15.10 0.37
N GLY A 68 5.25 15.26 0.36
CA GLY A 68 4.59 16.42 -0.25
C GLY A 68 4.61 17.64 0.67
N ASP A 69 4.23 18.78 0.13
CA ASP A 69 4.32 20.05 0.84
C ASP A 69 3.11 20.33 1.77
N ARG A 70 2.05 19.49 1.70
CA ARG A 70 0.81 19.71 2.47
C ARG A 70 0.35 18.43 3.16
N GLY A 71 0.02 18.55 4.44
CA GLY A 71 -0.42 17.41 5.24
C GLY A 71 0.63 16.30 5.28
N ASN A 72 0.16 15.07 5.21
CA ASN A 72 1.03 13.90 5.07
C ASN A 72 1.00 13.28 3.66
N ALA A 73 0.90 14.15 2.64
CA ALA A 73 0.93 13.75 1.23
C ALA A 73 2.23 13.02 0.89
N GLN A 74 2.10 12.02 0.04
CA GLN A 74 3.23 11.28 -0.51
C GLN A 74 3.23 11.42 -2.02
N ILE A 75 4.29 12.06 -2.53
CA ILE A 75 4.45 12.39 -3.94
C ILE A 75 5.32 11.34 -4.61
N GLU A 76 4.98 11.02 -5.81
CA GLU A 76 5.70 10.06 -6.63
C GLU A 76 7.16 10.46 -6.88
N PHE A 77 8.09 9.56 -6.60
CA PHE A 77 9.43 9.60 -7.17
C PHE A 77 9.38 9.05 -8.60
N PRO A 78 9.98 9.73 -9.59
CA PRO A 78 9.73 9.43 -11.00
C PRO A 78 10.39 8.16 -11.53
N PHE A 79 11.07 7.41 -10.67
CA PHE A 79 11.73 6.15 -11.06
C PHE A 79 11.29 5.00 -10.16
N THR A 80 11.36 3.81 -10.73
CA THR A 80 11.10 2.53 -10.06
C THR A 80 12.30 1.63 -10.29
N TYR A 81 12.70 0.88 -9.28
CA TYR A 81 13.76 -0.10 -9.40
C TYR A 81 13.19 -1.48 -9.70
N LEU A 82 13.64 -2.12 -10.78
CA LEU A 82 13.30 -3.49 -11.14
C LEU A 82 14.36 -4.44 -10.56
N PHE A 83 13.94 -5.39 -9.72
CA PHE A 83 14.86 -6.28 -9.03
C PHE A 83 15.50 -7.32 -9.96
N ASP A 84 14.72 -7.93 -10.84
CA ASP A 84 15.20 -8.95 -11.76
C ASP A 84 16.20 -8.37 -12.78
N ASP A 85 15.89 -7.20 -13.30
CA ASP A 85 16.72 -6.47 -14.26
C ASP A 85 17.87 -5.69 -13.59
N ARG A 86 17.83 -5.50 -12.28
CA ARG A 86 18.77 -4.70 -11.48
C ARG A 86 19.00 -3.30 -12.03
N ARG A 87 17.92 -2.63 -12.44
CA ARG A 87 17.99 -1.29 -13.06
C ARG A 87 16.89 -0.37 -12.61
N TRP A 88 17.18 0.91 -12.66
CA TRP A 88 16.20 1.97 -12.56
C TRP A 88 15.51 2.19 -13.91
N VAL A 89 14.21 2.36 -13.87
CA VAL A 89 13.38 2.67 -15.03
C VAL A 89 12.45 3.82 -14.70
N SER A 90 12.00 4.54 -15.74
CA SER A 90 10.95 5.55 -15.55
C SER A 90 9.69 4.87 -14.99
N ARG A 91 9.12 5.45 -13.95
CA ARG A 91 7.88 4.96 -13.38
C ARG A 91 6.75 4.89 -14.41
N ARG A 92 6.72 5.81 -15.36
CA ARG A 92 5.73 5.82 -16.44
C ARG A 92 5.80 4.59 -17.32
N ASP A 93 7.00 4.11 -17.60
CA ASP A 93 7.20 2.94 -18.45
C ASP A 93 6.73 1.66 -17.74
N VAL A 94 6.85 1.62 -16.41
CA VAL A 94 6.41 0.49 -15.59
C VAL A 94 4.88 0.45 -15.45
N PHE A 95 4.25 1.59 -15.19
CA PHE A 95 2.82 1.66 -14.92
C PHE A 95 1.98 2.03 -16.15
N LEU A 96 2.60 2.12 -17.33
CA LEU A 96 1.97 2.46 -18.61
C LEU A 96 1.08 3.70 -18.54
N VAL A 97 1.49 4.68 -17.76
CA VAL A 97 0.72 5.91 -17.56
C VAL A 97 0.90 6.84 -18.75
N GLY A 98 -0.20 7.18 -19.42
CA GLY A 98 -0.20 8.11 -20.54
C GLY A 98 0.32 9.51 -20.16
N ARG A 99 0.88 10.23 -21.14
CA ARG A 99 1.44 11.59 -20.93
C ARG A 99 0.45 12.59 -20.34
N GLU A 100 -0.83 12.40 -20.59
CA GLU A 100 -1.91 13.26 -20.08
C GLU A 100 -2.17 13.14 -18.58
N TYR A 101 -1.86 11.97 -17.98
CA TYR A 101 -1.94 11.76 -16.53
C TYR A 101 -0.74 12.33 -15.76
N SER A 102 0.22 12.90 -16.47
CA SER A 102 1.52 13.27 -15.91
C SER A 102 1.59 14.67 -15.32
N LYS A 103 0.52 15.43 -15.36
CA LYS A 103 0.51 16.82 -14.88
C LYS A 103 0.37 16.93 -13.37
N ASP A 104 -0.27 15.94 -12.74
CA ASP A 104 -0.38 15.86 -11.29
C ASP A 104 0.44 14.68 -10.80
N PRO A 105 1.43 14.91 -9.95
CA PRO A 105 2.16 13.81 -9.32
C PRO A 105 1.15 12.91 -8.60
N SER A 106 1.15 11.61 -8.92
CA SER A 106 0.24 10.69 -8.26
C SER A 106 0.56 10.63 -6.78
N MET A 107 -0.42 10.98 -5.98
CA MET A 107 -0.30 10.91 -4.53
C MET A 107 -0.61 9.47 -4.08
N TRP A 108 0.30 8.89 -3.33
CA TRP A 108 0.10 7.59 -2.71
C TRP A 108 -1.22 7.53 -1.92
N ASN A 109 -1.53 8.59 -1.21
CA ASN A 109 -2.75 8.77 -0.42
C ASN A 109 -4.05 8.62 -1.23
N ARG A 110 -3.98 8.75 -2.56
CA ARG A 110 -5.16 8.74 -3.44
C ARG A 110 -5.41 7.38 -4.10
N ILE A 111 -4.37 6.61 -4.34
CA ILE A 111 -4.44 5.41 -5.17
C ILE A 111 -3.88 4.21 -4.42
N CYS A 112 -2.62 4.26 -4.02
CA CYS A 112 -1.92 3.09 -3.50
C CYS A 112 -2.38 2.67 -2.11
N ILE A 113 -2.87 3.62 -1.31
CA ILE A 113 -3.40 3.38 0.03
C ILE A 113 -4.57 2.38 0.04
N GLU A 114 -5.28 2.25 -1.08
CA GLU A 114 -6.40 1.31 -1.18
C GLU A 114 -5.96 -0.14 -0.99
N CYS A 115 -4.79 -0.49 -1.55
CA CYS A 115 -4.34 -1.88 -1.64
C CYS A 115 -3.04 -2.16 -0.88
N HIS A 116 -2.20 -1.15 -0.62
CA HIS A 116 -0.87 -1.34 -0.05
C HIS A 116 -0.79 -1.06 1.45
N VAL A 117 -1.92 -1.13 2.16
CA VAL A 117 -2.00 -1.00 3.61
C VAL A 117 -3.14 -1.84 4.17
N THR A 118 -3.15 -2.03 5.48
CA THR A 118 -4.29 -2.57 6.23
C THR A 118 -5.06 -1.41 6.85
N GLY A 119 -6.37 -1.35 6.61
CA GLY A 119 -7.27 -0.35 7.19
C GLY A 119 -6.94 1.08 6.77
N GLY A 120 -6.63 1.29 5.51
CA GLY A 120 -6.25 2.60 4.95
C GLY A 120 -7.40 3.60 4.92
N GLN A 121 -7.14 4.80 5.41
CA GLN A 121 -8.03 5.96 5.37
C GLN A 121 -7.29 7.15 4.76
N PRO A 122 -7.64 7.61 3.56
CA PRO A 122 -7.01 8.76 2.92
C PRO A 122 -7.16 10.07 3.68
N ARG A 123 -8.34 10.31 4.25
CA ARG A 123 -8.71 11.45 5.10
C ARG A 123 -8.39 12.80 4.45
N PHE A 124 -8.77 12.97 3.19
CA PHE A 124 -8.69 14.28 2.56
C PHE A 124 -9.71 15.24 3.17
N ASP A 125 -9.26 16.41 3.55
CA ASP A 125 -10.17 17.50 3.90
C ASP A 125 -10.96 17.92 2.64
N PRO A 126 -12.29 17.93 2.67
CA PRO A 126 -13.11 18.15 1.48
C PRO A 126 -13.01 19.58 0.91
N ARG A 127 -12.52 20.55 1.68
CA ARG A 127 -12.38 21.94 1.25
C ARG A 127 -10.98 22.25 0.74
N THR A 128 -9.97 21.75 1.45
CA THR A 128 -8.57 22.08 1.17
C THR A 128 -7.85 21.03 0.36
N LEU A 129 -8.43 19.81 0.25
CA LEU A 129 -7.85 18.61 -0.36
C LEU A 129 -6.49 18.23 0.26
N VAL A 130 -6.26 18.59 1.50
CA VAL A 130 -5.07 18.21 2.25
C VAL A 130 -5.28 16.84 2.88
N PRO A 131 -4.43 15.84 2.63
CA PRO A 131 -4.54 14.53 3.24
C PRO A 131 -3.99 14.53 4.68
N ASP A 132 -4.72 13.83 5.55
CA ASP A 132 -4.29 13.43 6.90
C ASP A 132 -4.46 11.91 7.04
N ARG A 133 -3.84 11.15 6.13
CA ARG A 133 -4.03 9.71 6.06
C ARG A 133 -3.78 9.01 7.38
N ARG A 134 -4.56 7.97 7.62
CA ARG A 134 -4.31 7.00 8.68
C ARG A 134 -4.32 5.59 8.12
N VAL A 135 -3.55 4.73 8.72
CA VAL A 135 -3.49 3.31 8.39
C VAL A 135 -3.45 2.54 9.71
N ALA A 136 -4.07 1.38 9.76
CA ALA A 136 -3.89 0.50 10.90
C ALA A 136 -2.48 -0.09 10.89
N GLU A 137 -2.03 -0.49 9.70
CA GLU A 137 -0.68 -1.03 9.50
C GLU A 137 -0.21 -0.75 8.06
N LEU A 138 1.07 -0.45 7.88
CA LEU A 138 1.68 -0.33 6.56
C LEU A 138 1.92 -1.74 6.01
N GLY A 139 1.58 -1.91 4.72
CA GLY A 139 1.60 -3.22 4.07
C GLY A 139 0.31 -4.01 4.30
N ILE A 140 0.27 -5.17 3.64
CA ILE A 140 -0.86 -6.11 3.69
C ILE A 140 -0.62 -7.07 4.87
N ALA A 141 -1.10 -6.68 6.04
CA ALA A 141 -1.00 -7.48 7.25
C ALA A 141 -2.10 -8.54 7.33
N CYS A 142 -2.03 -9.39 8.36
CA CYS A 142 -2.99 -10.48 8.56
C CYS A 142 -4.44 -10.01 8.56
N GLU A 143 -4.73 -8.87 9.18
CA GLU A 143 -6.08 -8.32 9.27
C GLU A 143 -6.68 -7.88 7.93
N ALA A 144 -5.85 -7.60 6.91
CA ALA A 144 -6.33 -7.30 5.56
C ALA A 144 -7.06 -8.50 4.92
N GLY A 145 -6.60 -9.73 5.21
CA GLY A 145 -7.20 -10.97 4.72
C GLY A 145 -8.14 -11.66 5.71
N HIS A 146 -7.94 -11.45 6.99
CA HIS A 146 -8.63 -12.17 8.05
C HIS A 146 -9.61 -11.31 8.87
N GLY A 147 -9.61 -10.00 8.67
CA GLY A 147 -10.40 -9.07 9.48
C GLY A 147 -9.78 -8.77 10.84
N PRO A 148 -10.46 -7.94 11.67
CA PRO A 148 -9.93 -7.51 12.95
C PRO A 148 -9.61 -8.68 13.89
N ALA A 149 -8.37 -8.75 14.38
CA ALA A 149 -7.84 -9.91 15.09
C ALA A 149 -7.82 -9.78 16.63
N ALA A 150 -8.26 -8.67 17.20
CA ALA A 150 -8.17 -8.44 18.66
C ALA A 150 -8.86 -9.54 19.48
N GLN A 151 -10.07 -9.97 19.09
CA GLN A 151 -10.78 -11.07 19.76
C GLN A 151 -10.09 -12.41 19.55
N HIS A 152 -9.57 -12.66 18.34
CA HIS A 152 -8.82 -13.86 18.03
C HIS A 152 -7.57 -13.98 18.91
N VAL A 153 -6.78 -12.92 19.02
CA VAL A 153 -5.58 -12.90 19.85
C VAL A 153 -5.92 -13.15 21.31
N ALA A 154 -6.96 -12.47 21.82
CA ALA A 154 -7.39 -12.62 23.21
C ALA A 154 -7.87 -14.05 23.51
N ALA A 155 -8.71 -14.63 22.67
CA ALA A 155 -9.21 -16.00 22.84
C ALA A 155 -8.08 -17.05 22.75
N ASN A 156 -7.21 -16.90 21.76
CA ASN A 156 -6.11 -17.82 21.50
C ASN A 156 -4.90 -17.63 22.45
N ALA A 157 -4.92 -16.66 23.35
CA ALA A 157 -4.00 -16.63 24.48
C ALA A 157 -4.22 -17.83 25.43
N SER A 158 -5.43 -18.40 25.48
CA SER A 158 -5.74 -19.60 26.28
C SER A 158 -5.32 -20.88 25.55
N PRO A 159 -4.42 -21.70 26.12
CA PRO A 159 -4.09 -23.01 25.56
C PRO A 159 -5.31 -23.95 25.47
N PHE A 160 -6.22 -23.88 26.44
CA PHE A 160 -7.43 -24.68 26.44
C PHE A 160 -8.39 -24.37 25.30
N TRP A 161 -8.50 -23.08 24.93
CA TRP A 161 -9.28 -22.65 23.77
C TRP A 161 -8.71 -23.21 22.46
N ARG A 162 -7.39 -23.11 22.27
CA ARG A 162 -6.72 -23.63 21.07
C ARG A 162 -6.89 -25.17 20.97
N GLU A 163 -6.73 -25.87 22.08
CA GLU A 163 -6.89 -27.34 22.11
C GLU A 163 -8.34 -27.74 21.80
N ALA A 164 -9.33 -27.04 22.37
CA ALA A 164 -10.75 -27.32 22.10
C ALA A 164 -11.10 -27.09 20.62
N LEU A 165 -10.59 -26.01 20.00
CA LEU A 165 -10.75 -25.78 18.58
C LEU A 165 -10.10 -26.86 17.73
N HIS A 166 -8.88 -27.27 18.10
CA HIS A 166 -8.16 -28.33 17.40
C HIS A 166 -8.92 -29.69 17.46
N GLN A 167 -9.37 -30.06 18.62
CA GLN A 167 -10.10 -31.32 18.82
C GLN A 167 -11.47 -31.35 18.13
N SER A 168 -12.18 -30.22 18.15
CA SER A 168 -13.50 -30.09 17.51
C SER A 168 -13.45 -29.99 16.00
N GLY A 169 -12.32 -29.55 15.41
CA GLY A 169 -12.22 -29.21 14.02
C GLY A 169 -13.10 -28.01 13.61
N ALA A 170 -13.70 -27.31 14.59
CA ALA A 170 -14.57 -26.18 14.34
C ALA A 170 -13.81 -24.98 13.79
N ALA A 171 -14.54 -24.10 13.10
CA ALA A 171 -13.98 -22.81 12.70
C ALA A 171 -13.84 -21.90 13.94
N ASP A 172 -12.73 -21.16 14.03
CA ASP A 172 -12.61 -20.09 15.01
C ASP A 172 -13.54 -18.94 14.60
N ALA A 173 -14.58 -18.71 15.40
CA ALA A 173 -15.58 -17.66 15.13
C ALA A 173 -15.05 -16.24 15.44
N THR A 174 -13.87 -16.11 16.01
CA THR A 174 -13.27 -14.83 16.38
C THR A 174 -12.45 -14.20 15.26
N ILE A 175 -12.28 -14.93 14.15
CA ILE A 175 -11.55 -14.44 12.96
C ILE A 175 -12.10 -15.11 11.70
N VAL A 176 -11.93 -14.43 10.56
CA VAL A 176 -12.31 -15.00 9.27
C VAL A 176 -11.17 -15.85 8.72
N ASN A 177 -11.50 -17.09 8.32
CA ASN A 177 -10.61 -17.92 7.52
C ASN A 177 -11.15 -17.97 6.07
N PRO A 178 -10.52 -17.30 5.10
CA PRO A 178 -11.00 -17.27 3.73
C PRO A 178 -11.19 -18.65 3.09
N ALA A 179 -10.37 -19.62 3.46
CA ALA A 179 -10.49 -21.00 2.96
C ALA A 179 -11.77 -21.72 3.41
N ARG A 180 -12.45 -21.21 4.43
CA ARG A 180 -13.72 -21.77 4.95
C ARG A 180 -14.95 -20.99 4.48
N LEU A 181 -14.76 -19.92 3.70
CA LEU A 181 -15.84 -19.14 3.11
C LEU A 181 -16.37 -19.83 1.84
N ALA A 182 -17.62 -19.52 1.47
CA ALA A 182 -18.12 -19.84 0.15
C ALA A 182 -17.24 -19.19 -0.94
N SER A 183 -17.03 -19.86 -2.07
CA SER A 183 -16.06 -19.47 -3.11
C SER A 183 -16.13 -17.99 -3.50
N ARG A 184 -17.35 -17.45 -3.67
CA ARG A 184 -17.53 -16.01 -3.98
C ARG A 184 -16.96 -15.13 -2.86
N ARG A 185 -17.27 -15.40 -1.60
CA ARG A 185 -16.78 -14.64 -0.45
C ARG A 185 -15.28 -14.76 -0.25
N ALA A 186 -14.73 -15.94 -0.51
CA ALA A 186 -13.28 -16.16 -0.52
C ALA A 186 -12.59 -15.30 -1.60
N ALA A 187 -13.14 -15.29 -2.82
CA ALA A 187 -12.63 -14.47 -3.92
C ALA A 187 -12.73 -12.96 -3.64
N GLU A 188 -13.78 -12.51 -2.97
CA GLU A 188 -13.97 -11.11 -2.60
C GLU A 188 -12.91 -10.58 -1.63
N VAL A 189 -12.29 -11.45 -0.82
CA VAL A 189 -11.14 -11.07 0.01
C VAL A 189 -9.94 -10.66 -0.85
N CYS A 190 -9.67 -11.36 -1.94
CA CYS A 190 -8.64 -10.95 -2.90
C CYS A 190 -9.11 -9.75 -3.75
N GLY A 191 -10.39 -9.74 -4.11
CA GLY A 191 -11.02 -8.72 -4.94
C GLY A 191 -10.98 -7.30 -4.36
N GLN A 192 -10.83 -7.14 -3.04
CA GLN A 192 -10.68 -5.82 -2.43
C GLN A 192 -9.51 -5.02 -3.03
N CYS A 193 -8.42 -5.72 -3.41
CA CYS A 193 -7.24 -5.15 -4.04
C CYS A 193 -7.14 -5.49 -5.53
N HIS A 194 -7.45 -6.72 -5.92
CA HIS A 194 -7.31 -7.23 -7.29
C HIS A 194 -8.57 -7.04 -8.16
N GLY A 195 -9.68 -6.63 -7.59
CA GLY A 195 -10.90 -6.35 -8.35
C GLY A 195 -10.91 -4.92 -8.91
N ILE A 196 -11.25 -4.79 -10.19
CA ILE A 196 -11.50 -3.49 -10.80
C ILE A 196 -12.88 -3.01 -10.33
N GLY A 197 -12.93 -1.85 -9.70
CA GLY A 197 -14.18 -1.30 -9.18
C GLY A 197 -14.13 0.21 -9.05
N CYS A 198 -15.29 0.78 -8.76
CA CYS A 198 -15.38 2.21 -8.46
C CYS A 198 -15.27 2.41 -6.95
N PRO A 199 -14.43 3.33 -6.48
CA PRO A 199 -14.42 3.72 -5.08
C PRO A 199 -15.82 4.22 -4.67
N PRO A 200 -16.31 3.88 -3.47
CA PRO A 200 -17.58 4.36 -2.98
C PRO A 200 -17.54 5.86 -2.69
N ASP A 201 -18.72 6.47 -2.58
CA ASP A 201 -18.82 7.83 -2.09
C ASP A 201 -18.17 7.96 -0.71
N GLY A 202 -17.44 9.04 -0.49
CA GLY A 202 -16.71 9.29 0.75
C GLY A 202 -15.40 8.51 0.93
N TRP A 203 -14.99 7.71 -0.08
CA TRP A 203 -13.75 6.94 0.03
C TRP A 203 -12.52 7.83 0.30
N MET A 204 -12.49 9.04 -0.27
CA MET A 204 -11.39 10.00 -0.06
C MET A 204 -11.25 10.44 1.41
N GLN A 205 -12.30 10.30 2.20
CA GLN A 205 -12.31 10.59 3.63
C GLN A 205 -12.09 9.33 4.46
N ASP A 206 -12.87 8.31 4.18
CA ASP A 206 -13.03 7.14 5.06
C ASP A 206 -12.26 5.90 4.62
N GLY A 207 -11.82 5.84 3.35
CA GLY A 207 -11.29 4.65 2.74
C GLY A 207 -12.38 3.62 2.39
N ILE A 208 -11.95 2.42 2.00
CA ILE A 208 -12.85 1.30 1.71
C ILE A 208 -13.13 0.54 3.00
N ARG A 209 -14.40 0.44 3.37
CA ARG A 209 -14.84 -0.18 4.64
C ARG A 209 -15.14 -1.68 4.51
N PHE A 210 -14.52 -2.37 3.55
CA PHE A 210 -14.68 -3.80 3.40
C PHE A 210 -14.08 -4.56 4.57
N ARG A 211 -14.75 -5.63 4.97
CA ARG A 211 -14.22 -6.61 5.93
C ARG A 211 -14.31 -8.00 5.33
N PRO A 212 -13.26 -8.81 5.43
CA PRO A 212 -13.27 -10.20 5.00
C PRO A 212 -14.51 -10.94 5.51
N GLY A 213 -15.14 -11.71 4.61
CA GLY A 213 -16.40 -12.42 4.88
C GLY A 213 -17.68 -11.64 4.55
N GLN A 214 -17.60 -10.32 4.39
CA GLN A 214 -18.72 -9.50 3.91
C GLN A 214 -18.81 -9.50 2.38
N ALA A 215 -19.90 -8.93 1.84
CA ALA A 215 -20.04 -8.68 0.42
C ALA A 215 -19.16 -7.49 0.01
N LEU A 216 -18.20 -7.71 -0.86
CA LEU A 216 -17.31 -6.63 -1.33
C LEU A 216 -18.09 -5.54 -2.06
N GLY A 217 -19.07 -5.91 -2.90
CA GLY A 217 -19.90 -4.98 -3.66
C GLY A 217 -20.66 -3.95 -2.81
N ALA A 218 -20.86 -4.21 -1.51
CA ALA A 218 -21.47 -3.24 -0.59
C ALA A 218 -20.50 -2.11 -0.20
N SER A 219 -19.17 -2.36 -0.30
CA SER A 219 -18.13 -1.41 0.08
C SER A 219 -17.34 -0.89 -1.11
N LYS A 220 -17.26 -1.69 -2.19
CA LYS A 220 -16.57 -1.36 -3.45
C LYS A 220 -17.32 -2.06 -4.58
N PRO A 221 -18.20 -1.35 -5.33
CA PRO A 221 -18.82 -1.91 -6.51
C PRO A 221 -17.78 -2.41 -7.52
N ILE A 222 -17.79 -3.70 -7.80
CA ILE A 222 -16.86 -4.33 -8.74
C ILE A 222 -17.46 -4.33 -10.14
N LEU A 223 -16.65 -4.00 -11.14
CA LEU A 223 -17.03 -4.11 -12.54
C LEU A 223 -16.98 -5.59 -12.94
N GLU A 224 -18.13 -6.16 -13.23
CA GLU A 224 -18.23 -7.52 -13.79
C GLU A 224 -18.25 -7.40 -15.31
N LEU A 225 -17.38 -8.15 -15.99
CA LEU A 225 -17.44 -8.29 -17.45
C LEU A 225 -18.59 -9.24 -17.76
N SER A 226 -19.59 -8.77 -18.48
CA SER A 226 -20.73 -9.55 -18.99
C SER A 226 -20.35 -10.36 -20.22
#